data_bcd549e0ee336c25d07630c8c7c04567
#
_entry.id   bcd549e0ee336c25d07630c8c7c04567
#
_cell.length_a   1.000
_cell.length_b   1.000
_cell.length_c   1.000
_cell.angle_alpha   90.00
_cell.angle_beta   90.00
_cell.angle_gamma   90.00
#
_symmetry.space_group_name_H-M   'P 1'
#
loop_
_entity.id
_entity.type
_entity.pdbx_description
1 polymer ?
#
loop_
_entity_poly.entity_id
_entity_poly.type
_entity_poly.pdbx_seq_one_letter_code
_entity_poly.pdbx_strand_id
1 'polypeptide(L)'
;MAENKIVVKGLRKCYGELEVLKKIDIEVTEGEVLCLIGPSGSGKSTLLRCLNRLEKSNGGEIWNNNQNLENKNLNINKLRESIGMVFQHFNLFSNLNILDNITLAPVELKKMSKQEAEEKAYQLLDRVGLKDKAKAFPSQLSGGQKQRCAIARALEMSPDIMLFDEPTSALDPEMVGEVLEVMKQLAEDGMTMVIVTHEMGFAREVADRVIFMDDGYIVEEGTPEDIFKHPKEKRTIDFLNKVL
;
A
#
# COMPACT_ATOMS: atom_id res chain seq x y z
N MET A 1 -24.96 -0.07 -1.12
CA MET A 1 -23.89 -0.79 -1.83
C MET A 1 -22.62 -0.01 -1.53
N ALA A 2 -21.55 -0.68 -1.12
CA ALA A 2 -20.25 -0.01 -0.89
C ALA A 2 -19.77 0.65 -2.20
N GLU A 3 -19.18 1.82 -2.11
CA GLU A 3 -18.66 2.56 -3.26
C GLU A 3 -17.31 1.98 -3.69
N ASN A 4 -17.12 1.78 -5.00
CA ASN A 4 -15.82 1.37 -5.51
C ASN A 4 -14.83 2.54 -5.43
N LYS A 5 -13.76 2.40 -4.62
CA LYS A 5 -12.69 3.38 -4.50
C LYS A 5 -11.66 3.25 -5.61
N ILE A 6 -11.39 2.03 -6.06
CA ILE A 6 -10.50 1.75 -7.20
C ILE A 6 -11.24 0.87 -8.19
N VAL A 7 -11.15 1.20 -9.48
CA VAL A 7 -11.61 0.35 -10.58
C VAL A 7 -10.52 0.32 -11.65
N VAL A 8 -10.05 -0.87 -11.99
CA VAL A 8 -9.05 -1.12 -13.03
C VAL A 8 -9.69 -1.98 -14.12
N LYS A 9 -9.59 -1.54 -15.37
CA LYS A 9 -10.17 -2.26 -16.52
C LYS A 9 -9.13 -2.47 -17.60
N GLY A 10 -8.79 -3.73 -17.87
CA GLY A 10 -7.91 -4.14 -18.93
C GLY A 10 -6.51 -3.53 -18.86
N LEU A 11 -5.99 -3.27 -17.64
CA LEU A 11 -4.72 -2.60 -17.43
C LEU A 11 -3.56 -3.39 -18.05
N ARG A 12 -2.74 -2.69 -18.83
CA ARG A 12 -1.52 -3.22 -19.43
C ARG A 12 -0.34 -2.33 -19.11
N LYS A 13 0.81 -2.95 -18.80
CA LYS A 13 2.07 -2.24 -18.56
C LYS A 13 3.23 -2.96 -19.22
N CYS A 14 4.01 -2.20 -19.99
CA CYS A 14 5.23 -2.69 -20.62
C CYS A 14 6.43 -1.83 -20.19
N TYR A 15 7.58 -2.45 -20.08
CA TYR A 15 8.90 -1.82 -20.01
C TYR A 15 9.71 -2.26 -21.24
N GLY A 16 9.80 -1.37 -22.22
CA GLY A 16 10.31 -1.73 -23.54
C GLY A 16 9.44 -2.84 -24.17
N GLU A 17 10.04 -3.96 -24.52
CA GLU A 17 9.32 -5.12 -25.12
C GLU A 17 8.72 -6.06 -24.06
N LEU A 18 9.09 -5.91 -22.78
CA LEU A 18 8.60 -6.78 -21.71
C LEU A 18 7.22 -6.31 -21.24
N GLU A 19 6.18 -7.10 -21.48
CA GLU A 19 4.85 -6.86 -20.93
C GLU A 19 4.75 -7.44 -19.51
N VAL A 20 4.66 -6.57 -18.51
CA VAL A 20 4.67 -6.93 -17.08
C VAL A 20 3.25 -7.08 -16.53
N LEU A 21 2.29 -6.29 -17.01
CA LEU A 21 0.87 -6.45 -16.67
C LEU A 21 0.09 -6.74 -17.95
N LYS A 22 -0.68 -7.83 -17.93
CA LYS A 22 -1.34 -8.41 -19.08
C LYS A 22 -2.86 -8.44 -18.87
N LYS A 23 -3.53 -7.32 -19.14
CA LYS A 23 -5.00 -7.19 -19.04
C LYS A 23 -5.54 -7.47 -17.63
N ILE A 24 -5.14 -6.65 -16.65
CA ILE A 24 -5.59 -6.74 -15.27
C ILE A 24 -6.93 -6.01 -15.11
N ASP A 25 -7.89 -6.68 -14.49
CA ASP A 25 -9.18 -6.15 -14.08
C ASP A 25 -9.33 -6.31 -12.56
N ILE A 26 -9.55 -5.23 -11.81
CA ILE A 26 -9.69 -5.23 -10.34
C ILE A 26 -10.66 -4.13 -9.93
N GLU A 27 -11.48 -4.42 -8.94
CA GLU A 27 -12.27 -3.40 -8.23
C GLU A 27 -11.92 -3.48 -6.74
N VAL A 28 -11.85 -2.35 -6.06
CA VAL A 28 -11.64 -2.29 -4.60
C VAL A 28 -12.70 -1.39 -4.01
N THR A 29 -13.46 -1.90 -3.05
CA THR A 29 -14.52 -1.18 -2.38
C THR A 29 -14.02 -0.39 -1.17
N GLU A 30 -14.79 0.59 -0.72
CA GLU A 30 -14.49 1.35 0.48
C GLU A 30 -14.42 0.43 1.71
N GLY A 31 -13.36 0.58 2.50
CA GLY A 31 -13.08 -0.23 3.69
C GLY A 31 -12.51 -1.61 3.41
N GLU A 32 -12.36 -2.01 2.14
CA GLU A 32 -11.83 -3.32 1.77
C GLU A 32 -10.30 -3.39 1.97
N VAL A 33 -9.84 -4.50 2.51
CA VAL A 33 -8.42 -4.88 2.56
C VAL A 33 -8.15 -5.93 1.49
N LEU A 34 -7.52 -5.51 0.39
CA LEU A 34 -7.10 -6.37 -0.70
C LEU A 34 -5.62 -6.73 -0.58
N CYS A 35 -5.30 -8.03 -0.47
CA CYS A 35 -3.92 -8.52 -0.50
C CYS A 35 -3.55 -9.08 -1.88
N LEU A 36 -2.39 -8.64 -2.40
CA LEU A 36 -1.78 -9.14 -3.63
C LEU A 36 -0.62 -10.07 -3.26
N ILE A 37 -0.71 -11.33 -3.63
CA ILE A 37 0.32 -12.35 -3.39
C ILE A 37 0.81 -12.96 -4.70
N GLY A 38 1.95 -13.65 -4.66
CA GLY A 38 2.52 -14.32 -5.83
C GLY A 38 4.05 -14.20 -5.89
N PRO A 39 4.71 -14.88 -6.82
CA PRO A 39 6.16 -14.89 -6.94
C PRO A 39 6.73 -13.51 -7.26
N SER A 40 8.03 -13.33 -6.98
CA SER A 40 8.76 -12.12 -7.40
C SER A 40 8.71 -12.00 -8.93
N GLY A 41 8.54 -10.77 -9.41
CA GLY A 41 8.42 -10.50 -10.84
C GLY A 41 7.02 -10.72 -11.44
N SER A 42 6.01 -11.13 -10.67
CA SER A 42 4.64 -11.34 -11.19
C SER A 42 3.87 -10.05 -11.51
N GLY A 43 4.42 -8.86 -11.21
CA GLY A 43 3.83 -7.58 -11.56
C GLY A 43 3.11 -6.85 -10.40
N LYS A 44 3.05 -7.41 -9.18
CA LYS A 44 2.33 -6.85 -8.02
C LYS A 44 2.70 -5.40 -7.70
N SER A 45 3.98 -5.11 -7.49
CA SER A 45 4.47 -3.75 -7.21
C SER A 45 4.26 -2.80 -8.39
N THR A 46 4.33 -3.31 -9.63
CA THR A 46 4.03 -2.52 -10.82
C THR A 46 2.55 -2.14 -10.87
N LEU A 47 1.66 -3.09 -10.58
CA LEU A 47 0.23 -2.83 -10.45
C LEU A 47 -0.03 -1.76 -9.39
N LEU A 48 0.50 -1.94 -8.18
CA LEU A 48 0.34 -0.99 -7.08
C LEU A 48 0.79 0.43 -7.47
N ARG A 49 1.93 0.56 -8.17
CA ARG A 49 2.46 1.84 -8.65
C ARG A 49 1.65 2.45 -9.79
N CYS A 50 0.90 1.67 -10.54
CA CYS A 50 -0.05 2.18 -11.50
C CYS A 50 -1.27 2.82 -10.81
N LEU A 51 -1.73 2.28 -9.66
CA LEU A 51 -2.91 2.78 -8.95
C LEU A 51 -2.76 4.23 -8.45
N ASN A 52 -1.54 4.67 -8.13
CA ASN A 52 -1.24 6.07 -7.76
C ASN A 52 -0.50 6.84 -8.85
N ARG A 53 -0.43 6.26 -10.04
CA ARG A 53 0.24 6.82 -11.21
C ARG A 53 1.73 7.18 -11.01
N LEU A 54 2.43 6.46 -10.14
CA LEU A 54 3.90 6.44 -10.13
C LEU A 54 4.43 5.79 -11.40
N GLU A 55 3.70 4.77 -11.90
CA GLU A 55 3.92 4.16 -13.20
C GLU A 55 2.73 4.48 -14.12
N LYS A 56 3.03 4.86 -15.37
CA LYS A 56 1.99 5.03 -16.39
C LYS A 56 1.64 3.70 -17.02
N SER A 57 0.35 3.44 -17.21
CA SER A 57 -0.14 2.32 -18.01
C SER A 57 0.24 2.45 -19.49
N ASN A 58 0.28 1.35 -20.20
CA ASN A 58 0.39 1.30 -21.67
C ASN A 58 -0.97 1.01 -22.32
N GLY A 59 -2.01 0.71 -21.52
CA GLY A 59 -3.37 0.48 -21.97
C GLY A 59 -4.30 0.14 -20.81
N GLY A 60 -5.57 0.15 -21.07
CA GLY A 60 -6.61 -0.01 -20.06
C GLY A 60 -6.95 1.30 -19.36
N GLU A 61 -7.77 1.22 -18.32
CA GLU A 61 -8.26 2.35 -17.55
C GLU A 61 -8.08 2.09 -16.06
N ILE A 62 -7.74 3.14 -15.32
CA ILE A 62 -7.69 3.13 -13.86
C ILE A 62 -8.54 4.30 -13.37
N TRP A 63 -9.46 4.00 -12.48
CA TRP A 63 -10.32 4.96 -11.83
C TRP A 63 -10.05 4.94 -10.32
N ASN A 64 -9.96 6.11 -9.72
CA ASN A 64 -9.85 6.29 -8.28
C ASN A 64 -10.87 7.35 -7.85
N ASN A 65 -11.72 7.04 -6.86
CA ASN A 65 -12.81 7.92 -6.43
C ASN A 65 -13.55 8.55 -7.63
N ASN A 66 -13.95 7.72 -8.60
CA ASN A 66 -14.62 8.13 -9.85
C ASN A 66 -13.80 9.08 -10.76
N GLN A 67 -12.50 9.25 -10.52
CA GLN A 67 -11.60 10.02 -11.38
C GLN A 67 -10.76 9.08 -12.25
N ASN A 68 -10.87 9.23 -13.57
CA ASN A 68 -10.04 8.45 -14.51
C ASN A 68 -8.59 8.97 -14.48
N LEU A 69 -7.65 8.08 -14.14
CA LEU A 69 -6.22 8.41 -14.04
C LEU A 69 -5.56 8.66 -15.41
N GLU A 70 -6.17 8.20 -16.48
CA GLU A 70 -5.68 8.42 -17.85
C GLU A 70 -6.10 9.77 -18.43
N ASN A 71 -6.94 10.54 -17.72
CA ASN A 71 -7.33 11.87 -18.14
C ASN A 71 -6.11 12.81 -18.18
N LYS A 72 -5.86 13.42 -19.35
CA LYS A 72 -4.72 14.34 -19.58
C LYS A 72 -4.78 15.59 -18.70
N ASN A 73 -5.97 15.98 -18.25
CA ASN A 73 -6.20 17.17 -17.40
C ASN A 73 -6.17 16.83 -15.92
N LEU A 74 -5.88 15.58 -15.53
CA LEU A 74 -5.81 15.17 -14.14
C LEU A 74 -4.69 15.88 -13.40
N ASN A 75 -5.00 16.51 -12.28
CA ASN A 75 -3.99 17.00 -11.35
C ASN A 75 -3.46 15.83 -10.53
N ILE A 76 -2.33 15.26 -10.96
CA ILE A 76 -1.73 14.09 -10.34
C ILE A 76 -1.31 14.34 -8.88
N ASN A 77 -0.95 15.56 -8.53
CA ASN A 77 -0.58 15.89 -7.15
C ASN A 77 -1.81 15.82 -6.25
N LYS A 78 -2.94 16.36 -6.72
CA LYS A 78 -4.22 16.28 -5.98
C LYS A 78 -4.71 14.85 -5.82
N LEU A 79 -4.53 14.00 -6.84
CA LEU A 79 -4.83 12.56 -6.73
C LEU A 79 -3.98 11.92 -5.63
N ARG A 80 -2.67 12.17 -5.61
CA ARG A 80 -1.75 11.59 -4.63
C ARG A 80 -1.95 12.09 -3.21
N GLU A 81 -2.67 13.18 -3.01
CA GLU A 81 -3.07 13.64 -1.67
C GLU A 81 -4.09 12.68 -1.03
N SER A 82 -4.94 12.01 -1.84
CA SER A 82 -5.96 11.06 -1.37
C SER A 82 -5.48 9.61 -1.34
N ILE A 83 -4.26 9.33 -1.79
CA ILE A 83 -3.69 7.98 -1.83
C ILE A 83 -2.37 7.97 -1.07
N GLY A 84 -2.36 7.39 0.12
CA GLY A 84 -1.13 7.13 0.86
C GLY A 84 -0.37 5.96 0.26
N MET A 85 0.96 6.02 0.25
CA MET A 85 1.80 4.90 -0.18
C MET A 85 2.97 4.69 0.77
N VAL A 86 3.12 3.44 1.19
CA VAL A 86 4.23 2.94 2.01
C VAL A 86 5.04 1.97 1.16
N PHE A 87 6.34 2.22 1.07
CA PHE A 87 7.27 1.47 0.25
C PHE A 87 8.05 0.44 1.08
N GLN A 88 8.65 -0.53 0.41
CA GLN A 88 9.60 -1.47 0.97
C GLN A 88 10.78 -0.76 1.68
N HIS A 89 11.33 0.29 1.05
CA HIS A 89 12.29 1.19 1.67
C HIS A 89 11.53 2.37 2.26
N PHE A 90 11.82 2.73 3.47
CA PHE A 90 11.09 3.70 4.31
C PHE A 90 10.94 5.09 3.67
N ASN A 91 11.86 5.49 2.80
CA ASN A 91 11.89 6.76 2.07
C ASN A 91 11.71 8.01 2.96
N LEU A 92 12.21 7.95 4.20
CA LEU A 92 12.25 9.10 5.10
C LEU A 92 13.36 10.06 4.67
N PHE A 93 13.10 11.35 4.77
CA PHE A 93 14.11 12.38 4.55
C PHE A 93 15.13 12.34 5.67
N SER A 94 16.37 11.96 5.36
CA SER A 94 17.45 11.75 6.34
C SER A 94 17.90 13.02 7.04
N ASN A 95 17.70 14.17 6.44
CA ASN A 95 18.05 15.51 6.93
C ASN A 95 16.95 16.16 7.76
N LEU A 96 15.79 15.51 7.91
CA LEU A 96 14.67 15.97 8.74
C LEU A 96 14.48 15.02 9.92
N ASN A 97 14.07 15.56 11.08
CA ASN A 97 13.61 14.73 12.20
C ASN A 97 12.28 14.05 11.86
N ILE A 98 11.80 13.15 12.69
CA ILE A 98 10.57 12.38 12.43
C ILE A 98 9.33 13.27 12.36
N LEU A 99 9.20 14.23 13.26
CA LEU A 99 8.07 15.17 13.25
C LEU A 99 8.04 15.97 11.94
N ASP A 100 9.19 16.52 11.52
CA ASP A 100 9.29 17.28 10.27
C ASP A 100 9.06 16.39 9.03
N ASN A 101 9.45 15.12 9.06
CA ASN A 101 9.13 14.15 8.01
C ASN A 101 7.62 13.97 7.83
N ILE A 102 6.87 13.94 8.92
CA ILE A 102 5.42 13.72 8.91
C ILE A 102 4.70 15.01 8.49
N THR A 103 5.07 16.16 9.07
CA THR A 103 4.36 17.44 8.89
C THR A 103 4.69 18.17 7.60
N LEU A 104 5.77 17.79 6.89
CA LEU A 104 6.25 18.50 5.71
C LEU A 104 5.16 18.66 4.65
N ALA A 105 4.52 17.58 4.24
CA ALA A 105 3.58 17.61 3.13
C ALA A 105 2.32 18.45 3.41
N PRO A 106 1.59 18.26 4.52
CA PRO A 106 0.39 19.06 4.78
C PRO A 106 0.68 20.54 4.97
N VAL A 107 1.85 20.92 5.52
CA VAL A 107 2.26 22.32 5.70
C VAL A 107 2.64 22.96 4.36
N GLU A 108 3.51 22.31 3.57
CA GLU A 108 3.95 22.83 2.27
C GLU A 108 2.79 22.95 1.27
N LEU A 109 1.85 22.00 1.30
CA LEU A 109 0.64 22.04 0.48
C LEU A 109 -0.45 22.99 1.04
N LYS A 110 -0.19 23.67 2.15
CA LYS A 110 -1.11 24.59 2.82
C LYS A 110 -2.46 23.96 3.17
N LYS A 111 -2.45 22.68 3.52
CA LYS A 111 -3.63 21.94 3.99
C LYS A 111 -3.90 22.16 5.46
N MET A 112 -2.83 22.34 6.23
CA MET A 112 -2.86 22.57 7.68
C MET A 112 -1.87 23.67 8.02
N SER A 113 -2.14 24.39 9.10
CA SER A 113 -1.13 25.21 9.75
C SER A 113 -0.05 24.29 10.36
N LYS A 114 1.12 24.85 10.64
CA LYS A 114 2.20 24.07 11.27
C LYS A 114 1.75 23.48 12.62
N GLN A 115 0.99 24.24 13.41
CA GLN A 115 0.51 23.77 14.71
C GLN A 115 -0.46 22.60 14.57
N GLU A 116 -1.46 22.68 13.69
CA GLU A 116 -2.41 21.60 13.42
C GLU A 116 -1.71 20.31 12.93
N ALA A 117 -0.74 20.47 12.02
CA ALA A 117 0.05 19.35 11.54
C ALA A 117 0.90 18.70 12.65
N GLU A 118 1.54 19.51 13.51
CA GLU A 118 2.30 18.97 14.64
C GLU A 118 1.40 18.23 15.65
N GLU A 119 0.23 18.77 15.98
CA GLU A 119 -0.73 18.14 16.88
C GLU A 119 -1.20 16.77 16.33
N LYS A 120 -1.56 16.72 15.04
CA LYS A 120 -1.96 15.49 14.38
C LYS A 120 -0.80 14.48 14.27
N ALA A 121 0.40 14.95 13.91
CA ALA A 121 1.59 14.11 13.82
C ALA A 121 1.91 13.45 15.17
N TYR A 122 1.77 14.16 16.30
CA TYR A 122 1.94 13.56 17.62
C TYR A 122 0.90 12.50 17.94
N GLN A 123 -0.36 12.68 17.50
CA GLN A 123 -1.41 11.66 17.64
C GLN A 123 -1.08 10.40 16.82
N LEU A 124 -0.63 10.57 15.57
CA LEU A 124 -0.21 9.46 14.71
C LEU A 124 1.03 8.75 15.24
N LEU A 125 2.01 9.50 15.76
CA LEU A 125 3.19 8.91 16.40
C LEU A 125 2.83 8.13 17.67
N ASP A 126 1.87 8.61 18.45
CA ASP A 126 1.35 7.89 19.61
C ASP A 126 0.69 6.57 19.19
N ARG A 127 -0.13 6.62 18.13
CA ARG A 127 -0.80 5.46 17.53
C ARG A 127 0.18 4.38 17.05
N VAL A 128 1.33 4.77 16.49
CA VAL A 128 2.36 3.83 16.04
C VAL A 128 3.43 3.54 17.11
N GLY A 129 3.22 3.99 18.37
CA GLY A 129 4.10 3.75 19.52
C GLY A 129 5.45 4.44 19.44
N LEU A 130 5.53 5.64 18.82
CA LEU A 130 6.79 6.35 18.57
C LEU A 130 6.75 7.84 18.95
N LYS A 131 5.86 8.22 19.88
CA LYS A 131 5.70 9.63 20.32
C LYS A 131 7.00 10.21 20.88
N ASP A 132 7.79 9.41 21.61
CA ASP A 132 9.08 9.79 22.19
C ASP A 132 10.16 10.00 21.12
N LYS A 133 9.96 9.52 19.89
CA LYS A 133 10.88 9.61 18.75
C LYS A 133 10.64 10.81 17.84
N ALA A 134 9.65 11.67 18.13
CA ALA A 134 9.29 12.82 17.28
C ALA A 134 10.49 13.71 16.89
N LYS A 135 11.41 13.93 17.81
CA LYS A 135 12.62 14.75 17.60
C LYS A 135 13.84 13.96 17.09
N ALA A 136 13.76 12.63 17.00
CA ALA A 136 14.84 11.78 16.51
C ALA A 136 14.99 11.94 14.98
N PHE A 137 16.18 11.65 14.47
CA PHE A 137 16.44 11.54 13.02
C PHE A 137 16.32 10.09 12.55
N PRO A 138 16.02 9.83 11.27
CA PRO A 138 15.89 8.47 10.74
C PRO A 138 17.09 7.57 11.03
N SER A 139 18.31 8.10 11.08
CA SER A 139 19.52 7.35 11.42
C SER A 139 19.54 6.77 12.84
N GLN A 140 18.71 7.27 13.73
CA GLN A 140 18.61 6.86 15.13
C GLN A 140 17.51 5.82 15.39
N LEU A 141 16.80 5.40 14.35
CA LEU A 141 15.67 4.49 14.43
C LEU A 141 16.01 3.12 13.84
N SER A 142 15.42 2.07 14.43
CA SER A 142 15.42 0.72 13.83
C SER A 142 14.64 0.67 12.52
N GLY A 143 14.76 -0.41 11.75
CA GLY A 143 14.00 -0.63 10.51
C GLY A 143 12.48 -0.57 10.73
N GLY A 144 11.98 -1.30 11.72
CA GLY A 144 10.55 -1.31 12.08
C GLY A 144 10.04 0.06 12.55
N GLN A 145 10.84 0.79 13.33
CA GLN A 145 10.52 2.17 13.72
C GLN A 145 10.42 3.11 12.51
N LYS A 146 11.38 3.03 11.58
CA LYS A 146 11.34 3.81 10.33
C LYS A 146 10.08 3.51 9.51
N GLN A 147 9.71 2.23 9.42
CA GLN A 147 8.53 1.83 8.66
C GLN A 147 7.24 2.34 9.31
N ARG A 148 7.12 2.24 10.63
CA ARG A 148 5.98 2.82 11.36
C ARG A 148 5.92 4.34 11.23
N CYS A 149 7.05 5.04 11.20
CA CYS A 149 7.09 6.46 10.87
C CYS A 149 6.65 6.74 9.42
N ALA A 150 7.00 5.89 8.45
CA ALA A 150 6.56 6.03 7.07
C ALA A 150 5.04 5.83 6.94
N ILE A 151 4.45 4.91 7.71
CA ILE A 151 2.99 4.74 7.82
C ILE A 151 2.36 6.00 8.41
N ALA A 152 2.85 6.50 9.55
CA ALA A 152 2.34 7.73 10.17
C ALA A 152 2.41 8.93 9.20
N ARG A 153 3.50 9.08 8.46
CA ARG A 153 3.65 10.12 7.43
C ARG A 153 2.60 10.00 6.32
N ALA A 154 2.31 8.79 5.86
CA ALA A 154 1.29 8.59 4.84
C ALA A 154 -0.12 8.93 5.36
N LEU A 155 -0.43 8.58 6.61
CA LEU A 155 -1.70 8.87 7.28
C LEU A 155 -1.91 10.36 7.58
N GLU A 156 -0.86 11.14 7.67
CA GLU A 156 -0.94 12.57 7.99
C GLU A 156 -1.78 13.35 6.98
N MET A 157 -1.76 12.94 5.71
CA MET A 157 -2.58 13.54 4.65
C MET A 157 -4.06 13.12 4.70
N SER A 158 -4.50 12.26 5.64
CA SER A 158 -5.84 11.65 5.69
C SER A 158 -6.26 11.04 4.35
N PRO A 159 -5.48 10.08 3.83
CA PRO A 159 -5.80 9.47 2.54
C PRO A 159 -7.05 8.61 2.62
N ASP A 160 -7.80 8.51 1.51
CA ASP A 160 -8.93 7.60 1.36
C ASP A 160 -8.48 6.14 1.19
N ILE A 161 -7.26 5.95 0.67
CA ILE A 161 -6.70 4.64 0.32
C ILE A 161 -5.24 4.59 0.74
N MET A 162 -4.84 3.46 1.33
CA MET A 162 -3.44 3.16 1.66
C MET A 162 -2.91 2.03 0.77
N LEU A 163 -1.81 2.28 0.09
CA LEU A 163 -1.08 1.30 -0.72
C LEU A 163 0.20 0.88 0.02
N PHE A 164 0.42 -0.44 0.15
CA PHE A 164 1.60 -0.99 0.81
C PHE A 164 2.39 -1.88 -0.16
N ASP A 165 3.60 -1.47 -0.51
CA ASP A 165 4.50 -2.21 -1.42
C ASP A 165 5.55 -2.96 -0.58
N GLU A 166 5.26 -4.22 -0.20
CA GLU A 166 6.11 -5.10 0.59
C GLU A 166 6.67 -4.42 1.87
N PRO A 167 5.82 -3.92 2.77
CA PRO A 167 6.23 -3.04 3.87
C PRO A 167 7.16 -3.68 4.91
N THR A 168 7.28 -5.01 4.90
CA THR A 168 8.10 -5.78 5.88
C THR A 168 9.35 -6.39 5.28
N SER A 169 9.49 -6.44 3.95
CA SER A 169 10.56 -7.20 3.29
C SER A 169 11.98 -6.69 3.51
N ALA A 170 12.13 -5.42 3.96
CA ALA A 170 13.43 -4.83 4.33
C ALA A 170 13.70 -4.84 5.85
N LEU A 171 12.90 -5.60 6.63
CA LEU A 171 12.99 -5.65 8.08
C LEU A 171 13.59 -6.97 8.57
N ASP A 172 14.25 -6.89 9.72
CA ASP A 172 14.59 -8.08 10.47
C ASP A 172 13.33 -8.77 11.00
N PRO A 173 13.27 -10.12 11.05
CA PRO A 173 12.07 -10.87 11.45
C PRO A 173 11.44 -10.44 12.78
N GLU A 174 12.28 -10.08 13.76
CA GLU A 174 11.82 -9.61 15.08
C GLU A 174 11.09 -8.25 15.05
N MET A 175 11.24 -7.48 13.97
CA MET A 175 10.62 -6.16 13.81
C MET A 175 9.34 -6.20 12.95
N VAL A 176 9.08 -7.31 12.26
CA VAL A 176 7.94 -7.48 11.34
C VAL A 176 6.62 -7.37 12.10
N GLY A 177 6.50 -8.01 13.25
CA GLY A 177 5.27 -8.06 14.03
C GLY A 177 4.73 -6.69 14.41
N GLU A 178 5.61 -5.75 14.80
CA GLU A 178 5.19 -4.39 15.19
C GLU A 178 4.60 -3.59 14.02
N VAL A 179 5.09 -3.80 12.80
CA VAL A 179 4.57 -3.14 11.59
C VAL A 179 3.23 -3.75 11.18
N LEU A 180 3.13 -5.09 11.20
CA LEU A 180 1.90 -5.80 10.88
C LEU A 180 0.77 -5.45 11.85
N GLU A 181 1.07 -5.27 13.14
CA GLU A 181 0.08 -4.86 14.14
C GLU A 181 -0.49 -3.47 13.83
N VAL A 182 0.34 -2.50 13.45
CA VAL A 182 -0.14 -1.19 13.00
C VAL A 182 -1.05 -1.33 11.77
N MET A 183 -0.69 -2.16 10.80
CA MET A 183 -1.51 -2.38 9.61
C MET A 183 -2.84 -3.07 9.93
N LYS A 184 -2.86 -4.00 10.90
CA LYS A 184 -4.07 -4.65 11.39
C LYS A 184 -5.03 -3.65 12.03
N GLN A 185 -4.52 -2.75 12.87
CA GLN A 185 -5.32 -1.68 13.46
C GLN A 185 -5.92 -0.75 12.40
N LEU A 186 -5.20 -0.47 11.31
CA LEU A 186 -5.74 0.31 10.18
C LEU A 186 -6.89 -0.42 9.48
N ALA A 187 -6.80 -1.74 9.33
CA ALA A 187 -7.88 -2.56 8.78
C ALA A 187 -9.12 -2.54 9.68
N GLU A 188 -8.93 -2.72 10.99
CA GLU A 188 -10.00 -2.67 11.99
C GLU A 188 -10.71 -1.31 12.03
N ASP A 189 -9.99 -0.22 11.74
CA ASP A 189 -10.55 1.13 11.61
C ASP A 189 -11.29 1.37 10.28
N GLY A 190 -11.36 0.37 9.39
CA GLY A 190 -12.06 0.46 8.11
C GLY A 190 -11.28 1.19 7.02
N MET A 191 -9.95 1.27 7.12
CA MET A 191 -9.11 1.86 6.07
C MET A 191 -9.13 0.99 4.81
N THR A 192 -9.43 1.60 3.66
CA THR A 192 -9.29 0.91 2.37
C THR A 192 -7.81 0.69 2.05
N MET A 193 -7.40 -0.57 1.87
CA MET A 193 -5.99 -0.91 1.67
C MET A 193 -5.77 -1.84 0.49
N VAL A 194 -4.69 -1.61 -0.27
CA VAL A 194 -4.14 -2.58 -1.23
C VAL A 194 -2.71 -2.91 -0.81
N ILE A 195 -2.45 -4.17 -0.51
CA ILE A 195 -1.23 -4.61 0.15
C ILE A 195 -0.52 -5.66 -0.69
N VAL A 196 0.68 -5.38 -1.16
CA VAL A 196 1.61 -6.41 -1.68
C VAL A 196 2.39 -6.97 -0.50
N THR A 197 2.28 -8.26 -0.24
CA THR A 197 2.94 -8.89 0.91
C THR A 197 3.43 -10.31 0.62
N HIS A 198 4.47 -10.71 1.34
CA HIS A 198 4.93 -12.09 1.46
C HIS A 198 4.56 -12.71 2.82
N GLU A 199 3.90 -11.96 3.69
CA GLU A 199 3.43 -12.40 5.01
C GLU A 199 2.08 -13.12 4.87
N MET A 200 2.12 -14.42 4.56
CA MET A 200 0.90 -15.20 4.29
C MET A 200 -0.01 -15.31 5.53
N GLY A 201 0.58 -15.35 6.73
CA GLY A 201 -0.17 -15.35 7.99
C GLY A 201 -0.99 -14.07 8.15
N PHE A 202 -0.38 -12.91 7.88
CA PHE A 202 -1.04 -11.62 7.92
C PHE A 202 -2.15 -11.50 6.85
N ALA A 203 -1.86 -11.88 5.59
CA ALA A 203 -2.87 -11.86 4.54
C ALA A 203 -4.08 -12.74 4.87
N ARG A 204 -3.86 -13.91 5.51
CA ARG A 204 -4.94 -14.81 5.95
C ARG A 204 -5.82 -14.21 7.04
N GLU A 205 -5.21 -13.44 7.96
CA GLU A 205 -5.91 -12.87 9.12
C GLU A 205 -6.65 -11.58 8.78
N VAL A 206 -6.09 -10.71 7.93
CA VAL A 206 -6.52 -9.31 7.79
C VAL A 206 -7.22 -9.02 6.47
N ALA A 207 -6.95 -9.80 5.41
CA ALA A 207 -7.54 -9.52 4.10
C ALA A 207 -9.03 -9.90 4.04
N ASP A 208 -9.82 -9.04 3.40
CA ASP A 208 -11.18 -9.39 2.95
C ASP A 208 -11.12 -10.23 1.68
N ARG A 209 -10.15 -9.91 0.80
CA ARG A 209 -9.92 -10.62 -0.46
C ARG A 209 -8.43 -10.71 -0.77
N VAL A 210 -8.07 -11.83 -1.40
CA VAL A 210 -6.70 -12.12 -1.82
C VAL A 210 -6.69 -12.38 -3.31
N ILE A 211 -5.73 -11.76 -4.01
CA ILE A 211 -5.46 -11.97 -5.43
C ILE A 211 -4.09 -12.62 -5.57
N PHE A 212 -4.05 -13.79 -6.19
CA PHE A 212 -2.80 -14.42 -6.60
C PHE A 212 -2.43 -14.01 -8.03
N MET A 213 -1.25 -13.41 -8.18
CA MET A 213 -0.70 -12.97 -9.47
C MET A 213 0.50 -13.82 -9.87
N ASP A 214 0.54 -14.19 -11.16
CA ASP A 214 1.70 -14.83 -11.76
C ASP A 214 1.86 -14.40 -13.23
N ASP A 215 3.09 -14.20 -13.68
CA ASP A 215 3.45 -13.81 -15.06
C ASP A 215 2.60 -12.65 -15.63
N GLY A 216 2.27 -11.66 -14.80
CA GLY A 216 1.51 -10.48 -15.22
C GLY A 216 -0.01 -10.68 -15.34
N TYR A 217 -0.55 -11.81 -14.90
CA TYR A 217 -1.99 -12.10 -14.86
C TYR A 217 -2.49 -12.24 -13.43
N ILE A 218 -3.78 -11.98 -13.23
CA ILE A 218 -4.52 -12.50 -12.09
C ILE A 218 -4.86 -13.95 -12.42
N VAL A 219 -4.33 -14.88 -11.62
CA VAL A 219 -4.54 -16.31 -11.80
C VAL A 219 -5.72 -16.78 -10.98
N GLU A 220 -5.83 -16.30 -9.76
CA GLU A 220 -6.93 -16.65 -8.84
C GLU A 220 -7.23 -15.51 -7.89
N GLU A 221 -8.51 -15.34 -7.55
CA GLU A 221 -8.95 -14.40 -6.52
C GLU A 221 -10.07 -15.02 -5.69
N GLY A 222 -10.15 -14.63 -4.44
CA GLY A 222 -11.18 -15.12 -3.52
C GLY A 222 -10.96 -14.61 -2.10
N THR A 223 -11.77 -15.11 -1.18
CA THR A 223 -11.56 -14.88 0.26
C THR A 223 -10.25 -15.54 0.72
N PRO A 224 -9.67 -15.13 1.87
CA PRO A 224 -8.53 -15.84 2.43
C PRO A 224 -8.77 -17.35 2.59
N GLU A 225 -9.99 -17.76 2.92
CA GLU A 225 -10.34 -19.17 3.03
C GLU A 225 -10.25 -19.90 1.68
N ASP A 226 -10.79 -19.30 0.61
CA ASP A 226 -10.73 -19.87 -0.73
C ASP A 226 -9.29 -20.05 -1.18
N ILE A 227 -8.47 -19.00 -1.06
CA ILE A 227 -7.10 -19.00 -1.58
C ILE A 227 -6.15 -19.86 -0.74
N PHE A 228 -6.21 -19.80 0.59
CA PHE A 228 -5.23 -20.47 1.45
C PHE A 228 -5.62 -21.89 1.88
N LYS A 229 -6.93 -22.24 1.86
CA LYS A 229 -7.38 -23.59 2.24
C LYS A 229 -7.92 -24.39 1.06
N HIS A 230 -8.53 -23.71 0.09
CA HIS A 230 -9.24 -24.35 -1.03
C HIS A 230 -8.85 -23.78 -2.40
N PRO A 231 -7.53 -23.56 -2.69
CA PRO A 231 -7.11 -23.04 -3.97
C PRO A 231 -7.53 -23.99 -5.10
N LYS A 232 -8.00 -23.43 -6.22
CA LYS A 232 -8.50 -24.17 -7.37
C LYS A 232 -7.47 -24.27 -8.48
N GLU A 233 -6.69 -23.18 -8.65
CA GLU A 233 -5.72 -23.10 -9.72
C GLU A 233 -4.43 -23.83 -9.31
N LYS A 234 -3.96 -24.72 -10.20
CA LYS A 234 -2.73 -25.50 -9.96
C LYS A 234 -1.54 -24.59 -9.62
N ARG A 235 -1.45 -23.45 -10.27
CA ARG A 235 -0.34 -22.51 -10.08
C ARG A 235 -0.36 -21.87 -8.69
N THR A 236 -1.56 -21.57 -8.17
CA THR A 236 -1.76 -21.10 -6.79
C THR A 236 -1.33 -22.18 -5.79
N ILE A 237 -1.77 -23.43 -6.00
CA ILE A 237 -1.41 -24.58 -5.15
C ILE A 237 0.11 -24.77 -5.13
N ASP A 238 0.76 -24.79 -6.30
CA ASP A 238 2.21 -24.96 -6.42
C ASP A 238 3.01 -23.83 -5.73
N PHE A 239 2.47 -22.62 -5.74
CA PHE A 239 3.08 -21.48 -5.02
C PHE A 239 2.92 -21.61 -3.51
N LEU A 240 1.70 -21.86 -3.04
CA LEU A 240 1.41 -21.94 -1.60
C LEU A 240 2.19 -23.10 -0.93
N ASN A 241 2.31 -24.24 -1.58
CA ASN A 241 3.11 -25.37 -1.07
C ASN A 241 4.61 -25.08 -0.90
N LYS A 242 5.11 -23.97 -1.49
CA LYS A 242 6.53 -23.56 -1.35
C LYS A 242 6.74 -22.51 -0.28
N VAL A 243 5.69 -21.79 0.09
CA VAL A 243 5.80 -20.62 0.99
C VAL A 243 5.10 -20.83 2.34
N LEU A 244 4.24 -21.84 2.46
CA LEU A 244 3.61 -22.31 3.70
C LEU A 244 4.28 -23.60 4.18
#